data_26d34776fd78764dc5df521ee4da93dc
#
_entry.id   26d34776fd78764dc5df521ee4da93dc
#
_cell.length_a   1.000
_cell.length_b   1.000
_cell.length_c   1.000
_cell.angle_alpha   90.00
_cell.angle_beta   90.00
_cell.angle_gamma   90.00
#
_symmetry.space_group_name_H-M   'P 1'
#
loop_
_entity.id
_entity.type
_entity.pdbx_description
1 polymer ?
#
loop_
_entity_poly.entity_id
_entity_poly.type
_entity_poly.pdbx_seq_one_letter_code
_entity_poly.pdbx_strand_id
1 'polypeptide(L)'
;MPTKRTSTTTTKKVEEMNPTEKITVEESPVEVEEDFNLEKKVTVRSIAEWTTGFQRIETNGDVTIPPNGTVRLSRGEIISQVQNGNLLFTGIDGQGSHATLYIEDKPTRIEADFETESSPQNVINKEHIDNLFNIKSMKDFESTLHSMVVTRAEKYAIMGFIRKGNFNDYNKVRAVENYTKLQV
;
A
#
# COMPACT_ATOMS: atom_id res chain seq x y z
N MET A 1 57.88 -5.55 -22.32
CA MET A 1 58.85 -4.41 -22.41
C MET A 1 58.08 -3.14 -22.61
N PRO A 2 58.42 -2.08 -21.91
CA PRO A 2 57.56 -0.95 -21.62
C PRO A 2 57.87 0.27 -22.51
N THR A 3 56.92 1.22 -22.55
CA THR A 3 57.36 2.61 -22.72
C THR A 3 56.41 3.59 -22.06
N LYS A 4 56.89 4.13 -20.97
CA LYS A 4 56.48 5.41 -20.34
C LYS A 4 56.72 6.56 -21.31
N ARG A 5 55.88 7.58 -21.27
CA ARG A 5 56.38 8.98 -21.43
C ARG A 5 55.56 9.95 -20.56
N THR A 6 56.35 10.65 -19.81
CA THR A 6 56.18 11.65 -18.76
C THR A 6 56.07 13.06 -19.35
N SER A 7 55.40 13.94 -18.55
CA SER A 7 55.63 15.40 -18.35
C SER A 7 55.27 16.36 -19.45
N THR A 8 54.64 17.49 -19.12
CA THR A 8 55.33 18.69 -18.58
C THR A 8 54.34 19.69 -17.99
N THR A 9 54.68 20.15 -16.82
CA THR A 9 54.17 21.27 -16.03
C THR A 9 54.46 22.59 -16.76
N THR A 10 53.53 23.56 -16.74
CA THR A 10 53.86 24.97 -16.85
C THR A 10 52.99 25.83 -15.96
N THR A 11 53.62 26.37 -14.95
CA THR A 11 53.15 27.36 -13.99
C THR A 11 53.30 28.76 -14.58
N LYS A 12 52.32 29.64 -14.44
CA LYS A 12 52.44 31.10 -14.32
C LYS A 12 51.10 31.68 -13.91
N LYS A 13 51.01 32.24 -12.80
CA LYS A 13 51.33 33.47 -12.10
C LYS A 13 50.10 34.35 -11.91
N VAL A 14 49.87 34.58 -10.68
CA VAL A 14 48.95 35.43 -9.89
C VAL A 14 48.68 36.79 -10.53
N GLU A 15 47.42 37.23 -10.46
CA GLU A 15 47.07 38.59 -10.07
C GLU A 15 45.72 38.62 -9.33
N GLU A 16 45.75 39.30 -8.18
CA GLU A 16 44.67 39.61 -7.25
C GLU A 16 43.58 40.48 -7.87
N MET A 17 42.32 40.30 -7.51
CA MET A 17 41.50 41.31 -6.80
C MET A 17 40.03 40.86 -6.58
N ASN A 18 39.74 40.67 -5.33
CA ASN A 18 38.57 41.06 -4.51
C ASN A 18 37.13 40.61 -4.78
N PRO A 19 36.30 40.56 -3.72
CA PRO A 19 35.29 39.55 -3.47
C PRO A 19 33.88 40.08 -3.72
N THR A 20 33.00 39.28 -4.30
CA THR A 20 31.57 39.47 -4.08
C THR A 20 30.79 38.20 -4.46
N GLU A 21 29.97 37.77 -3.52
CA GLU A 21 28.83 36.87 -3.63
C GLU A 21 29.09 35.41 -4.02
N LYS A 22 29.24 34.59 -2.95
CA LYS A 22 28.84 33.19 -2.98
C LYS A 22 27.33 33.13 -3.15
N ILE A 23 26.85 32.95 -4.35
CA ILE A 23 25.53 32.39 -4.59
C ILE A 23 25.67 30.90 -4.31
N THR A 24 25.26 30.51 -3.10
CA THR A 24 25.02 29.12 -2.80
C THR A 24 23.75 28.73 -3.57
N VAL A 25 23.95 28.15 -4.73
CA VAL A 25 22.86 27.43 -5.40
C VAL A 25 22.65 26.18 -4.55
N GLU A 26 21.64 26.21 -3.66
CA GLU A 26 21.07 25.01 -3.12
C GLU A 26 20.49 24.22 -4.31
N GLU A 27 21.23 23.20 -4.74
CA GLU A 27 20.67 22.15 -5.56
C GLU A 27 19.56 21.49 -4.73
N SER A 28 18.34 21.90 -4.95
CA SER A 28 17.17 21.11 -4.56
C SER A 28 17.35 19.73 -5.18
N PRO A 29 17.13 18.65 -4.40
CA PRO A 29 17.13 17.31 -4.97
C PRO A 29 16.11 17.30 -6.10
N VAL A 30 16.55 17.13 -7.32
CA VAL A 30 15.68 16.79 -8.45
C VAL A 30 15.10 15.44 -8.06
N GLU A 31 13.84 15.41 -7.61
CA GLU A 31 13.07 14.19 -7.55
C GLU A 31 13.03 13.65 -8.99
N VAL A 32 13.87 12.66 -9.24
CA VAL A 32 13.79 11.88 -10.46
C VAL A 32 12.45 11.14 -10.33
N GLU A 33 11.44 11.60 -11.07
CA GLU A 33 10.22 10.82 -11.28
C GLU A 33 10.67 9.49 -11.85
N GLU A 34 10.73 8.44 -11.01
CA GLU A 34 10.95 7.09 -11.49
C GLU A 34 9.77 6.76 -12.41
N ASP A 35 10.05 6.62 -13.70
CA ASP A 35 9.08 6.14 -14.69
C ASP A 35 8.31 4.95 -14.12
N PHE A 36 6.98 5.03 -14.08
CA PHE A 36 6.13 3.99 -13.51
C PHE A 36 6.28 2.69 -14.31
N ASN A 37 7.19 1.82 -13.85
CA ASN A 37 7.55 0.59 -14.54
C ASN A 37 6.45 -0.47 -14.37
N LEU A 38 5.70 -0.74 -15.44
CA LEU A 38 4.61 -1.73 -15.49
C LEU A 38 5.07 -3.18 -15.28
N GLU A 39 6.31 -3.51 -15.65
CA GLU A 39 6.87 -4.86 -15.49
C GLU A 39 7.32 -5.15 -14.05
N LYS A 40 7.45 -4.12 -13.21
CA LYS A 40 7.85 -4.29 -11.81
C LYS A 40 6.84 -5.17 -11.08
N LYS A 41 7.33 -6.26 -10.47
CA LYS A 41 6.49 -7.16 -9.66
C LYS A 41 6.36 -6.62 -8.24
N VAL A 42 5.12 -6.46 -7.80
CA VAL A 42 4.77 -5.96 -6.48
C VAL A 42 3.91 -6.98 -5.72
N THR A 43 3.88 -6.87 -4.42
CA THR A 43 3.14 -7.80 -3.56
C THR A 43 1.68 -7.35 -3.46
N VAL A 44 0.78 -8.30 -3.65
CA VAL A 44 -0.66 -8.17 -3.40
C VAL A 44 -1.02 -9.16 -2.30
N ARG A 45 -1.72 -8.69 -1.27
CA ARG A 45 -2.14 -9.49 -0.11
C ARG A 45 -3.65 -9.65 -0.08
N SER A 46 -4.12 -10.86 0.15
CA SER A 46 -5.53 -11.15 0.43
C SER A 46 -5.84 -10.96 1.91
N ILE A 47 -6.95 -10.27 2.22
CA ILE A 47 -7.50 -10.20 3.58
C ILE A 47 -8.56 -11.29 3.84
N ALA A 48 -8.90 -12.08 2.82
CA ALA A 48 -9.89 -13.15 2.94
C ALA A 48 -9.33 -14.36 3.69
N GLU A 49 -10.14 -14.98 4.53
CA GLU A 49 -9.83 -16.25 5.21
C GLU A 49 -10.14 -17.49 4.36
N TRP A 50 -10.34 -17.31 3.07
CA TRP A 50 -10.52 -18.37 2.07
C TRP A 50 -9.64 -18.12 0.86
N THR A 51 -9.45 -19.15 0.05
CA THR A 51 -8.71 -19.02 -1.21
C THR A 51 -9.46 -18.09 -2.16
N THR A 52 -8.78 -17.04 -2.62
CA THR A 52 -9.27 -16.12 -3.66
C THR A 52 -8.55 -16.39 -4.97
N GLY A 53 -9.17 -16.07 -6.10
CA GLY A 53 -8.53 -16.23 -7.40
C GLY A 53 -9.22 -15.43 -8.48
N PHE A 54 -8.47 -15.19 -9.54
CA PHE A 54 -8.94 -14.50 -10.74
C PHE A 54 -8.11 -14.91 -11.96
N GLN A 55 -8.66 -14.72 -13.16
CA GLN A 55 -7.97 -14.95 -14.41
C GLN A 55 -7.04 -13.77 -14.72
N ARG A 56 -5.83 -14.04 -15.21
CA ARG A 56 -4.91 -13.01 -15.70
C ARG A 56 -5.43 -12.35 -16.97
N ILE A 57 -5.13 -11.08 -17.14
CA ILE A 57 -5.48 -10.27 -18.29
C ILE A 57 -4.27 -10.10 -19.22
N GLU A 58 -3.12 -9.68 -18.64
CA GLU A 58 -1.88 -9.43 -19.39
C GLU A 58 -1.21 -10.72 -19.90
N THR A 59 -1.42 -11.82 -19.16
CA THR A 59 -0.83 -13.12 -19.49
C THR A 59 -1.88 -14.22 -19.35
N ASN A 60 -1.62 -15.39 -19.93
CA ASN A 60 -2.51 -16.53 -19.76
C ASN A 60 -2.35 -17.16 -18.35
N GLY A 61 -3.45 -17.73 -17.87
CA GLY A 61 -3.48 -18.51 -16.62
C GLY A 61 -4.27 -17.86 -15.51
N ASP A 62 -4.38 -18.59 -14.40
CA ASP A 62 -5.13 -18.17 -13.23
C ASP A 62 -4.18 -17.78 -12.09
N VAL A 63 -4.61 -16.83 -11.28
CA VAL A 63 -3.98 -16.48 -10.02
C VAL A 63 -4.80 -17.08 -8.90
N THR A 64 -4.13 -17.81 -8.01
CA THR A 64 -4.73 -18.35 -6.78
C THR A 64 -3.97 -17.84 -5.58
N ILE A 65 -4.68 -17.27 -4.62
CA ILE A 65 -4.11 -16.69 -3.40
C ILE A 65 -4.72 -17.42 -2.21
N PRO A 66 -3.89 -18.06 -1.38
CA PRO A 66 -4.38 -18.77 -0.20
C PRO A 66 -4.96 -17.81 0.85
N PRO A 67 -5.70 -18.32 1.85
CA PRO A 67 -6.24 -17.50 2.94
C PRO A 67 -5.18 -16.62 3.60
N ASN A 68 -5.45 -15.31 3.71
CA ASN A 68 -4.51 -14.31 4.25
C ASN A 68 -3.12 -14.35 3.60
N GLY A 69 -3.02 -14.90 2.39
CA GLY A 69 -1.78 -15.07 1.65
C GLY A 69 -1.43 -13.89 0.76
N THR A 70 -0.28 -14.01 0.10
CA THR A 70 0.25 -13.00 -0.81
C THR A 70 0.58 -13.61 -2.16
N VAL A 71 0.57 -12.77 -3.20
CA VAL A 71 1.04 -13.11 -4.54
C VAL A 71 1.86 -11.94 -5.10
N ARG A 72 2.79 -12.21 -5.98
CA ARG A 72 3.52 -11.16 -6.72
C ARG A 72 2.99 -11.06 -8.14
N LEU A 73 2.52 -9.86 -8.49
CA LEU A 73 2.00 -9.51 -9.82
C LEU A 73 2.79 -8.35 -10.39
N SER A 74 2.87 -8.24 -11.72
CA SER A 74 3.35 -7.03 -12.37
C SER A 74 2.38 -5.87 -12.12
N ARG A 75 2.89 -4.65 -12.09
CA ARG A 75 2.06 -3.45 -12.00
C ARG A 75 1.03 -3.40 -13.14
N GLY A 76 1.46 -3.75 -14.37
CA GLY A 76 0.59 -3.83 -15.54
C GLY A 76 -0.61 -4.75 -15.31
N GLU A 77 -0.38 -5.99 -14.82
CA GLU A 77 -1.46 -6.92 -14.50
C GLU A 77 -2.45 -6.32 -13.49
N ILE A 78 -1.95 -5.65 -12.43
CA ILE A 78 -2.82 -5.03 -11.41
C ILE A 78 -3.66 -3.92 -12.02
N ILE A 79 -3.05 -3.01 -12.79
CA ILE A 79 -3.77 -1.91 -13.44
C ILE A 79 -4.81 -2.44 -14.42
N SER A 80 -4.47 -3.47 -15.22
CA SER A 80 -5.42 -4.12 -16.12
C SER A 80 -6.60 -4.75 -15.37
N GLN A 81 -6.38 -5.39 -14.22
CA GLN A 81 -7.44 -5.91 -13.35
C GLN A 81 -8.34 -4.80 -12.81
N VAL A 82 -7.78 -3.68 -12.39
CA VAL A 82 -8.52 -2.51 -11.91
C VAL A 82 -9.37 -1.90 -13.03
N GLN A 83 -8.79 -1.67 -14.20
CA GLN A 83 -9.48 -1.12 -15.36
C GLN A 83 -10.63 -2.02 -15.85
N ASN A 84 -10.50 -3.33 -15.71
CA ASN A 84 -11.57 -4.28 -16.00
C ASN A 84 -12.61 -4.43 -14.86
N GLY A 85 -12.49 -3.64 -13.80
CA GLY A 85 -13.45 -3.60 -12.69
C GLY A 85 -13.46 -4.87 -11.84
N ASN A 86 -12.30 -5.55 -11.68
CA ASN A 86 -12.21 -6.71 -10.80
C ASN A 86 -12.46 -6.29 -9.35
N LEU A 87 -13.63 -6.65 -8.82
CA LEU A 87 -14.11 -6.28 -7.49
C LEU A 87 -13.18 -6.71 -6.35
N LEU A 88 -12.32 -7.71 -6.56
CA LEU A 88 -11.33 -8.09 -5.56
C LEU A 88 -10.32 -6.97 -5.30
N PHE A 89 -9.99 -6.17 -6.34
CA PHE A 89 -9.09 -5.01 -6.25
C PHE A 89 -9.85 -3.70 -6.04
N THR A 90 -10.93 -3.48 -6.82
CA THR A 90 -11.64 -2.19 -6.84
C THR A 90 -12.57 -2.00 -5.66
N GLY A 91 -12.88 -3.07 -4.92
CA GLY A 91 -13.77 -2.99 -3.76
C GLY A 91 -15.22 -2.66 -4.13
N ILE A 92 -15.95 -2.07 -3.18
CA ILE A 92 -17.38 -1.78 -3.33
C ILE A 92 -17.63 -0.49 -4.13
N ASP A 93 -16.78 0.49 -3.95
CA ASP A 93 -16.92 1.82 -4.56
C ASP A 93 -16.23 1.95 -5.92
N GLY A 94 -15.49 0.93 -6.34
CA GLY A 94 -14.69 0.96 -7.55
C GLY A 94 -13.35 1.70 -7.39
N GLN A 95 -13.06 2.26 -6.21
CA GLN A 95 -11.88 3.06 -5.89
C GLN A 95 -10.99 2.38 -4.83
N GLY A 96 -11.10 1.08 -4.69
CA GLY A 96 -10.29 0.28 -3.79
C GLY A 96 -10.74 0.27 -2.33
N SER A 97 -11.82 0.95 -1.95
CA SER A 97 -12.36 0.86 -0.60
C SER A 97 -13.03 -0.49 -0.36
N HIS A 98 -12.77 -1.08 0.78
CA HIS A 98 -13.30 -2.40 1.14
C HIS A 98 -12.84 -3.53 0.18
N ALA A 99 -11.71 -3.34 -0.49
CA ALA A 99 -11.14 -4.34 -1.37
C ALA A 99 -10.73 -5.62 -0.62
N THR A 100 -10.86 -6.76 -1.27
CA THR A 100 -10.40 -8.05 -0.73
C THR A 100 -8.89 -8.24 -0.92
N LEU A 101 -8.33 -7.64 -1.98
CA LEU A 101 -6.91 -7.69 -2.31
C LEU A 101 -6.28 -6.31 -2.09
N TYR A 102 -5.28 -6.26 -1.22
CA TYR A 102 -4.53 -5.05 -0.92
C TYR A 102 -3.19 -5.03 -1.67
N ILE A 103 -2.93 -3.94 -2.38
CA ILE A 103 -1.68 -3.71 -3.12
C ILE A 103 -0.69 -3.08 -2.15
N GLU A 104 0.44 -3.75 -1.83
CA GLU A 104 1.42 -3.22 -0.87
C GLU A 104 2.29 -2.08 -1.44
N ASP A 105 2.32 -1.91 -2.75
CA ASP A 105 3.10 -0.89 -3.46
C ASP A 105 2.32 0.43 -3.59
N LYS A 106 2.72 1.45 -2.83
CA LYS A 106 2.05 2.77 -2.84
C LYS A 106 1.97 3.41 -4.24
N PRO A 107 3.05 3.44 -5.06
CA PRO A 107 2.96 4.00 -6.41
C PRO A 107 1.88 3.33 -7.27
N THR A 108 1.69 2.00 -7.14
CA THR A 108 0.63 1.29 -7.86
C THR A 108 -0.76 1.66 -7.36
N ARG A 109 -0.94 1.92 -6.05
CA ARG A 109 -2.23 2.39 -5.50
C ARG A 109 -2.58 3.79 -5.98
N ILE A 110 -1.59 4.68 -6.08
CA ILE A 110 -1.77 6.03 -6.61
C ILE A 110 -2.15 5.97 -8.10
N GLU A 111 -1.44 5.18 -8.90
CA GLU A 111 -1.74 4.99 -10.33
C GLU A 111 -3.12 4.37 -10.58
N ALA A 112 -3.59 3.54 -9.66
CA ALA A 112 -4.92 2.95 -9.68
C ALA A 112 -6.04 3.88 -9.16
N ASP A 113 -5.73 5.12 -8.78
CA ASP A 113 -6.64 6.08 -8.13
C ASP A 113 -7.24 5.59 -6.80
N PHE A 114 -6.59 4.63 -6.12
CA PHE A 114 -7.05 4.11 -4.82
C PHE A 114 -6.54 4.92 -3.64
N GLU A 115 -5.53 5.71 -3.85
CA GLU A 115 -4.84 6.47 -2.81
C GLU A 115 -4.32 7.79 -3.39
N THR A 116 -4.33 8.83 -2.58
CA THR A 116 -3.62 10.07 -2.86
C THR A 116 -2.51 10.27 -1.84
N GLU A 117 -1.66 11.27 -1.99
CA GLU A 117 -0.62 11.57 -1.00
C GLU A 117 -1.19 11.89 0.38
N SER A 118 -2.37 12.48 0.43
CA SER A 118 -3.05 12.94 1.65
C SER A 118 -4.14 11.98 2.17
N SER A 119 -4.59 11.01 1.35
CA SER A 119 -5.67 10.10 1.70
C SER A 119 -5.27 8.67 1.37
N PRO A 120 -4.90 7.84 2.37
CA PRO A 120 -4.55 6.44 2.17
C PRO A 120 -5.78 5.61 1.77
N GLN A 121 -5.54 4.51 1.05
CA GLN A 121 -6.59 3.56 0.70
C GLN A 121 -7.29 3.02 1.97
N ASN A 122 -8.62 3.01 1.95
CA ASN A 122 -9.43 2.51 3.07
C ASN A 122 -9.50 0.97 3.06
N VAL A 123 -8.52 0.33 3.65
CA VAL A 123 -8.48 -1.12 3.85
C VAL A 123 -8.25 -1.43 5.32
N ILE A 124 -8.98 -2.43 5.83
CA ILE A 124 -8.88 -2.86 7.23
C ILE A 124 -7.46 -3.34 7.57
N ASN A 125 -6.88 -2.77 8.61
CA ASN A 125 -5.56 -3.15 9.13
C ASN A 125 -5.58 -3.17 10.66
N LYS A 126 -4.45 -3.60 11.26
CA LYS A 126 -4.35 -3.69 12.72
C LYS A 126 -4.55 -2.32 13.40
N GLU A 127 -3.96 -1.26 12.85
CA GLU A 127 -4.05 0.08 13.43
C GLU A 127 -5.50 0.59 13.44
N HIS A 128 -6.25 0.35 12.38
CA HIS A 128 -7.67 0.71 12.32
C HIS A 128 -8.48 -0.01 13.39
N ILE A 129 -8.15 -1.28 13.68
CA ILE A 129 -8.84 -2.07 14.70
C ILE A 129 -8.44 -1.61 16.10
N ASP A 130 -7.16 -1.33 16.34
CA ASP A 130 -6.70 -0.77 17.62
C ASP A 130 -7.38 0.59 17.89
N ASN A 131 -7.48 1.45 16.87
CA ASN A 131 -8.19 2.73 16.97
C ASN A 131 -9.69 2.54 17.24
N LEU A 132 -10.34 1.59 16.57
CA LEU A 132 -11.74 1.23 16.82
C LEU A 132 -11.95 0.83 18.29
N PHE A 133 -11.11 -0.06 18.83
CA PHE A 133 -11.21 -0.51 20.21
C PHE A 133 -10.86 0.56 21.25
N ASN A 134 -10.17 1.63 20.88
CA ASN A 134 -9.89 2.79 21.73
C ASN A 134 -11.08 3.77 21.85
N ILE A 135 -12.13 3.65 21.03
CA ILE A 135 -13.32 4.49 21.09
C ILE A 135 -14.05 4.21 22.42
N LYS A 136 -14.28 5.24 23.24
CA LYS A 136 -14.89 5.07 24.59
C LYS A 136 -16.40 4.90 24.52
N SER A 137 -17.07 5.58 23.62
CA SER A 137 -18.53 5.53 23.46
C SER A 137 -18.93 4.27 22.69
N MET A 138 -19.82 3.45 23.27
CA MET A 138 -20.31 2.25 22.60
C MET A 138 -21.09 2.56 21.34
N LYS A 139 -21.87 3.64 21.32
CA LYS A 139 -22.61 4.09 20.15
C LYS A 139 -21.67 4.47 18.99
N ASP A 140 -20.58 5.20 19.30
CA ASP A 140 -19.62 5.62 18.29
C ASP A 140 -18.79 4.42 17.81
N PHE A 141 -18.46 3.48 18.72
CA PHE A 141 -17.84 2.21 18.37
C PHE A 141 -18.67 1.43 17.35
N GLU A 142 -19.97 1.22 17.63
CA GLU A 142 -20.86 0.49 16.72
C GLU A 142 -21.02 1.20 15.38
N SER A 143 -21.19 2.53 15.39
CA SER A 143 -21.26 3.32 14.15
C SER A 143 -19.99 3.19 13.31
N THR A 144 -18.81 3.30 13.94
CA THR A 144 -17.51 3.16 13.26
C THR A 144 -17.31 1.71 12.79
N LEU A 145 -17.68 0.72 13.58
CA LEU A 145 -17.64 -0.69 13.20
C LEU A 145 -18.43 -0.94 11.91
N HIS A 146 -19.66 -0.44 11.84
CA HIS A 146 -20.53 -0.62 10.68
C HIS A 146 -20.01 0.05 9.42
N SER A 147 -19.35 1.20 9.55
CA SER A 147 -18.75 1.90 8.40
C SER A 147 -17.43 1.25 7.94
N MET A 148 -16.67 0.67 8.87
CA MET A 148 -15.35 0.10 8.59
C MET A 148 -15.41 -1.34 8.09
N VAL A 149 -16.41 -2.12 8.55
CA VAL A 149 -16.50 -3.56 8.29
C VAL A 149 -17.76 -3.86 7.51
N VAL A 150 -17.69 -3.81 6.21
CA VAL A 150 -18.85 -3.94 5.30
C VAL A 150 -18.86 -5.31 4.61
N THR A 151 -17.70 -5.72 4.06
CA THR A 151 -17.58 -6.94 3.27
C THR A 151 -17.43 -8.19 4.14
N ARG A 152 -17.71 -9.34 3.52
CA ARG A 152 -17.48 -10.64 4.16
C ARG A 152 -15.99 -10.82 4.54
N ALA A 153 -15.07 -10.41 3.67
CA ALA A 153 -13.64 -10.52 3.92
C ALA A 153 -13.23 -9.72 5.17
N GLU A 154 -13.73 -8.49 5.31
CA GLU A 154 -13.47 -7.65 6.47
C GLU A 154 -14.07 -8.22 7.75
N LYS A 155 -15.26 -8.82 7.70
CA LYS A 155 -15.87 -9.49 8.84
C LYS A 155 -15.01 -10.64 9.37
N TYR A 156 -14.44 -11.44 8.50
CA TYR A 156 -13.48 -12.47 8.91
C TYR A 156 -12.15 -11.87 9.37
N ALA A 157 -11.65 -10.85 8.67
CA ALA A 157 -10.40 -10.20 9.04
C ALA A 157 -10.44 -9.59 10.45
N ILE A 158 -11.51 -8.84 10.81
CA ILE A 158 -11.63 -8.26 12.16
C ILE A 158 -11.69 -9.35 13.23
N MET A 159 -12.40 -10.46 12.98
CA MET A 159 -12.44 -11.59 13.91
C MET A 159 -11.06 -12.24 14.07
N GLY A 160 -10.31 -12.38 12.99
CA GLY A 160 -8.93 -12.86 13.01
C GLY A 160 -7.99 -11.94 13.82
N PHE A 161 -8.15 -10.62 13.72
CA PHE A 161 -7.40 -9.67 14.53
C PHE A 161 -7.78 -9.74 16.02
N ILE A 162 -9.07 -9.88 16.34
CA ILE A 162 -9.53 -10.01 17.72
C ILE A 162 -8.94 -11.27 18.38
N ARG A 163 -8.98 -12.42 17.70
CA ARG A 163 -8.38 -13.68 18.18
C ARG A 163 -6.89 -13.56 18.46
N LYS A 164 -6.16 -12.79 17.65
CA LYS A 164 -4.70 -12.61 17.78
C LYS A 164 -4.33 -11.49 18.77
N GLY A 165 -5.21 -10.52 18.97
CA GLY A 165 -4.88 -9.23 19.59
C GLY A 165 -5.12 -9.17 21.11
N ASN A 166 -5.66 -10.21 21.75
CA ASN A 166 -6.01 -10.21 23.20
C ASN A 166 -6.82 -8.98 23.64
N PHE A 167 -7.85 -8.61 22.89
CA PHE A 167 -8.72 -7.51 23.28
C PHE A 167 -9.56 -7.87 24.51
N ASN A 168 -9.43 -7.09 25.61
CA ASN A 168 -10.04 -7.38 26.91
C ASN A 168 -11.43 -6.74 27.10
N ASP A 169 -11.91 -5.95 26.14
CA ASP A 169 -13.24 -5.33 26.22
C ASP A 169 -14.33 -6.29 25.71
N TYR A 170 -14.86 -7.09 26.65
CA TYR A 170 -15.88 -8.08 26.34
C TYR A 170 -17.11 -7.50 25.64
N ASN A 171 -17.55 -6.28 26.02
CA ASN A 171 -18.73 -5.67 25.40
C ASN A 171 -18.51 -5.34 23.93
N LYS A 172 -17.33 -4.81 23.60
CA LYS A 172 -16.96 -4.50 22.21
C LYS A 172 -16.76 -5.76 21.38
N VAL A 173 -16.07 -6.77 21.93
CA VAL A 173 -15.91 -8.07 21.27
C VAL A 173 -17.27 -8.67 20.94
N ARG A 174 -18.19 -8.69 21.91
CA ARG A 174 -19.55 -9.21 21.71
C ARG A 174 -20.35 -8.41 20.68
N ALA A 175 -20.16 -7.09 20.62
CA ALA A 175 -20.79 -6.28 19.57
C ALA A 175 -20.27 -6.64 18.18
N VAL A 176 -18.96 -6.89 18.03
CA VAL A 176 -18.38 -7.38 16.78
C VAL A 176 -18.92 -8.75 16.40
N GLU A 177 -18.99 -9.71 17.33
CA GLU A 177 -19.59 -11.03 17.11
C GLU A 177 -21.07 -10.93 16.65
N ASN A 178 -21.83 -10.07 17.32
CA ASN A 178 -23.24 -9.85 16.97
C ASN A 178 -23.40 -9.24 15.57
N TYR A 179 -22.50 -8.32 15.20
CA TYR A 179 -22.53 -7.67 13.90
C TYR A 179 -22.06 -8.60 12.77
N THR A 180 -20.96 -9.29 12.98
CA THR A 180 -20.36 -10.18 11.97
C THR A 180 -21.11 -11.50 11.83
N LYS A 181 -21.84 -11.92 12.88
CA LYS A 181 -22.43 -13.25 13.05
C LYS A 181 -21.41 -14.38 13.11
N LEU A 182 -20.18 -14.04 13.51
CA LEU A 182 -19.07 -14.96 13.74
C LEU A 182 -18.73 -14.98 15.23
N GLN A 183 -18.07 -16.04 15.69
CA GLN A 183 -17.62 -16.18 17.08
C GLN A 183 -16.10 -16.18 17.17
N VAL A 184 -15.56 -15.61 18.25
CA VAL A 184 -14.13 -15.59 18.55
C VAL A 184 -13.60 -16.97 18.91
#